data_483ab56336f179fb4c928b93a1c55930
#
_entry.id   483ab56336f179fb4c928b93a1c55930
#
_cell.length_a   1.000
_cell.length_b   1.000
_cell.length_c   1.000
_cell.angle_alpha   90.00
_cell.angle_beta   90.00
_cell.angle_gamma   90.00
#
_symmetry.space_group_name_H-M   'P 1'
#
loop_
_entity.id
_entity.type
_entity.pdbx_description
1 polymer ?
#
loop_
_entity_poly.entity_id
_entity_poly.type
_entity_poly.pdbx_seq_one_letter_code
_entity_poly.pdbx_strand_id
1 'polypeptide(L)'
;NNFFCTKPVLNVFLEPKKSSKVSSQLIYGEKFQIISKSKNYIKIKNFYDRYIGYIKFNNFRSNYKPTHKVVCLKSRIYLQKKGKTKPSNTFLPFLSEIEILKAKKNLIMFENNKWIKRKEVLPIDRKMNDFSRIFKLFLNCPYRWGGKSYMGIDCSALIQMYYKFNRKFFPRDTIDQIKIKKGYKIKKSYSKGDIIFWNGHVAVCLNNRMLIHAYGPRKKVLIMQIKNTINIIQQTANLKVKKIYKI
;
A
#
# COMPACT_ATOMS: atom_id res chain seq x y z
N ASN A 1 -23.59 5.29 -1.68
CA ASN A 1 -23.40 3.86 -1.41
C ASN A 1 -21.91 3.53 -1.32
N ASN A 2 -21.55 2.71 -0.34
CA ASN A 2 -20.18 2.24 -0.12
C ASN A 2 -19.98 0.90 -0.82
N PHE A 3 -18.85 0.76 -1.52
CA PHE A 3 -18.46 -0.46 -2.22
C PHE A 3 -17.09 -0.93 -1.74
N PHE A 4 -16.81 -2.22 -1.95
CA PHE A 4 -15.56 -2.85 -1.55
C PHE A 4 -14.92 -3.56 -2.74
N CYS A 5 -13.60 -3.44 -2.86
CA CYS A 5 -12.83 -4.08 -3.92
C CYS A 5 -12.81 -5.60 -3.73
N THR A 6 -13.21 -6.35 -4.76
CA THR A 6 -13.22 -7.82 -4.77
C THR A 6 -12.04 -8.43 -5.54
N LYS A 7 -11.20 -7.59 -6.18
CA LYS A 7 -9.98 -8.04 -6.84
C LYS A 7 -8.81 -7.96 -5.88
N PRO A 8 -7.86 -8.89 -5.93
CA PRO A 8 -6.62 -8.78 -5.14
C PRO A 8 -5.94 -7.43 -5.31
N VAL A 9 -5.82 -6.96 -6.55
CA VAL A 9 -5.33 -5.63 -6.91
C VAL A 9 -6.13 -5.10 -8.10
N LEU A 10 -6.60 -3.87 -8.01
CA LEU A 10 -7.31 -3.17 -9.06
C LEU A 10 -6.65 -1.82 -9.33
N ASN A 11 -6.24 -1.58 -10.57
CA ASN A 11 -5.60 -0.32 -10.94
C ASN A 11 -6.61 0.84 -10.91
N VAL A 12 -6.17 1.96 -10.35
CA VAL A 12 -6.84 3.25 -10.39
C VAL A 12 -6.09 4.14 -11.37
N PHE A 13 -6.79 4.64 -12.37
CA PHE A 13 -6.25 5.44 -13.46
C PHE A 13 -6.48 6.93 -13.19
N LEU A 14 -5.59 7.75 -13.72
CA LEU A 14 -5.71 9.21 -13.62
C LEU A 14 -6.90 9.75 -14.42
N GLU A 15 -7.17 9.15 -15.59
CA GLU A 15 -8.20 9.56 -16.54
C GLU A 15 -9.00 8.35 -17.05
N PRO A 16 -10.26 8.56 -17.53
CA PRO A 16 -11.10 7.48 -18.01
C PRO A 16 -10.80 7.11 -19.47
N LYS A 17 -9.54 6.80 -19.79
CA LYS A 17 -9.09 6.42 -21.15
C LYS A 17 -8.09 5.27 -21.12
N LYS A 18 -7.99 4.52 -22.23
CA LYS A 18 -7.14 3.33 -22.35
C LYS A 18 -5.64 3.65 -22.17
N SER A 19 -5.20 4.81 -22.64
CA SER A 19 -3.81 5.29 -22.52
C SER A 19 -3.46 5.92 -21.17
N SER A 20 -4.41 6.01 -20.24
CA SER A 20 -4.19 6.64 -18.94
C SER A 20 -3.17 5.88 -18.10
N LYS A 21 -2.33 6.64 -17.40
CA LYS A 21 -1.38 6.10 -16.43
C LYS A 21 -2.11 5.58 -15.19
N VAL A 22 -1.58 4.50 -14.61
CA VAL A 22 -1.99 4.06 -13.28
C VAL A 22 -1.45 5.06 -12.26
N SER A 23 -2.31 5.62 -11.46
CA SER A 23 -1.98 6.64 -10.45
C SER A 23 -2.08 6.10 -9.03
N SER A 24 -2.88 5.05 -8.82
CA SER A 24 -3.01 4.34 -7.55
C SER A 24 -3.56 2.93 -7.78
N GLN A 25 -3.80 2.20 -6.71
CA GLN A 25 -4.46 0.90 -6.73
C GLN A 25 -5.46 0.79 -5.58
N LEU A 26 -6.52 0.01 -5.78
CA LEU A 26 -7.29 -0.60 -4.71
C LEU A 26 -6.80 -2.02 -4.49
N ILE A 27 -6.71 -2.44 -3.24
CA ILE A 27 -6.46 -3.84 -2.88
C ILE A 27 -7.74 -4.47 -2.33
N TYR A 28 -7.77 -5.81 -2.25
CA TYR A 28 -8.93 -6.56 -1.80
C TYR A 28 -9.47 -6.06 -0.45
N GLY A 29 -10.78 -5.85 -0.37
CA GLY A 29 -11.48 -5.36 0.81
C GLY A 29 -11.43 -3.84 1.00
N GLU A 30 -10.62 -3.08 0.24
CA GLU A 30 -10.62 -1.62 0.35
C GLU A 30 -11.97 -1.03 0.00
N LYS A 31 -12.45 -0.16 0.88
CA LYS A 31 -13.72 0.55 0.76
C LYS A 31 -13.57 1.79 -0.12
N PHE A 32 -14.52 2.01 -1.01
CA PHE A 32 -14.57 3.20 -1.86
C PHE A 32 -16.02 3.64 -2.12
N GLN A 33 -16.15 4.88 -2.56
CA GLN A 33 -17.41 5.48 -3.00
C GLN A 33 -17.37 5.70 -4.51
N ILE A 34 -18.48 5.43 -5.20
CA ILE A 34 -18.67 5.78 -6.60
C ILE A 34 -19.13 7.23 -6.67
N ILE A 35 -18.40 8.05 -7.44
CA ILE A 35 -18.74 9.46 -7.71
C ILE A 35 -19.60 9.55 -8.98
N SER A 36 -19.15 8.90 -10.06
CA SER A 36 -19.85 8.88 -11.35
C SER A 36 -19.50 7.64 -12.14
N LYS A 37 -20.34 7.28 -13.10
CA LYS A 37 -20.15 6.15 -14.03
C LYS A 37 -20.12 6.67 -15.45
N SER A 38 -19.19 6.17 -16.26
CA SER A 38 -19.14 6.32 -17.70
C SER A 38 -19.15 4.94 -18.36
N LYS A 39 -19.23 4.88 -19.71
CA LYS A 39 -19.38 3.59 -20.44
C LYS A 39 -18.45 2.47 -19.98
N ASN A 40 -17.14 2.76 -19.76
CA ASN A 40 -16.12 1.76 -19.46
C ASN A 40 -15.38 2.02 -18.16
N TYR A 41 -15.64 3.13 -17.49
CA TYR A 41 -14.92 3.57 -16.29
C TYR A 41 -15.88 4.10 -15.22
N ILE A 42 -15.45 3.94 -13.99
CA ILE A 42 -16.14 4.46 -12.82
C ILE A 42 -15.18 5.41 -12.11
N LYS A 43 -15.60 6.65 -11.88
CA LYS A 43 -14.88 7.59 -11.02
C LYS A 43 -15.18 7.23 -9.56
N ILE A 44 -14.14 7.01 -8.79
CA ILE A 44 -14.24 6.58 -7.40
C ILE A 44 -13.49 7.52 -6.47
N LYS A 45 -13.87 7.49 -5.18
CA LYS A 45 -13.09 8.05 -4.07
C LYS A 45 -12.78 6.94 -3.09
N ASN A 46 -11.49 6.64 -2.87
CA ASN A 46 -11.05 5.70 -1.85
C ASN A 46 -11.37 6.25 -0.45
N PHE A 47 -11.85 5.40 0.44
CA PHE A 47 -12.25 5.82 1.79
C PHE A 47 -11.06 6.10 2.69
N TYR A 48 -9.98 5.31 2.55
CA TYR A 48 -8.81 5.42 3.41
C TYR A 48 -8.03 6.71 3.19
N ASP A 49 -7.62 7.00 1.96
CA ASP A 49 -6.73 8.13 1.63
C ASP A 49 -7.43 9.25 0.86
N ARG A 50 -8.75 9.09 0.64
CA ARG A 50 -9.59 10.03 -0.12
C ARG A 50 -9.14 10.25 -1.57
N TYR A 51 -8.27 9.36 -2.08
CA TYR A 51 -7.78 9.44 -3.43
C TYR A 51 -8.91 9.30 -4.45
N ILE A 52 -8.93 10.18 -5.45
CA ILE A 52 -9.91 10.18 -6.52
C ILE A 52 -9.24 9.73 -7.81
N GLY A 53 -9.88 8.82 -8.54
CA GLY A 53 -9.41 8.33 -9.83
C GLY A 53 -10.43 7.44 -10.49
N TYR A 54 -10.04 6.74 -11.53
CA TYR A 54 -10.93 5.95 -12.37
C TYR A 54 -10.55 4.48 -12.33
N ILE A 55 -11.53 3.61 -12.18
CA ILE A 55 -11.37 2.17 -12.31
C ILE A 55 -12.17 1.67 -13.50
N LYS A 56 -11.70 0.58 -14.12
CA LYS A 56 -12.53 -0.14 -15.09
C LYS A 56 -13.69 -0.79 -14.38
N PHE A 57 -14.84 -0.89 -15.06
CA PHE A 57 -16.04 -1.52 -14.52
C PHE A 57 -15.72 -2.93 -14.01
N ASN A 58 -16.20 -3.26 -12.82
CA ASN A 58 -16.06 -4.56 -12.18
C ASN A 58 -17.22 -4.82 -11.24
N ASN A 59 -17.40 -6.07 -10.86
CA ASN A 59 -18.33 -6.43 -9.80
C ASN A 59 -17.76 -6.02 -8.45
N PHE A 60 -18.55 -5.30 -7.67
CA PHE A 60 -18.19 -4.83 -6.33
C PHE A 60 -19.15 -5.40 -5.30
N ARG A 61 -18.70 -5.51 -4.08
CA ARG A 61 -19.51 -5.92 -2.95
C ARG A 61 -19.98 -4.67 -2.21
N SER A 62 -21.28 -4.55 -1.92
CA SER A 62 -21.85 -3.43 -1.14
C SER A 62 -21.88 -3.75 0.35
N ASN A 63 -22.37 -4.93 0.72
CA ASN A 63 -22.48 -5.37 2.11
C ASN A 63 -21.26 -6.22 2.48
N TYR A 64 -20.27 -5.59 3.09
CA TYR A 64 -19.03 -6.25 3.49
C TYR A 64 -18.53 -5.69 4.82
N LYS A 65 -18.20 -6.59 5.76
CA LYS A 65 -17.72 -6.23 7.10
C LYS A 65 -16.39 -6.92 7.39
N PRO A 66 -15.27 -6.38 6.88
CA PRO A 66 -13.97 -6.99 7.11
C PRO A 66 -13.62 -6.94 8.59
N THR A 67 -13.15 -8.08 9.10
CA THR A 67 -12.76 -8.29 10.50
C THR A 67 -11.26 -8.48 10.67
N HIS A 68 -10.57 -8.88 9.61
CA HIS A 68 -9.14 -9.18 9.62
C HIS A 68 -8.42 -8.53 8.45
N LYS A 69 -7.10 -8.41 8.57
CA LYS A 69 -6.19 -7.90 7.53
C LYS A 69 -5.03 -8.86 7.30
N VAL A 70 -4.59 -8.98 6.06
CA VAL A 70 -3.40 -9.75 5.67
C VAL A 70 -2.14 -9.03 6.16
N VAL A 71 -1.22 -9.77 6.82
CA VAL A 71 -0.01 -9.20 7.47
C VAL A 71 1.31 -9.70 6.90
N CYS A 72 1.28 -10.55 5.89
CA CYS A 72 2.45 -10.92 5.08
C CYS A 72 2.43 -10.17 3.73
N LEU A 73 3.56 -10.11 3.04
CA LEU A 73 3.68 -9.38 1.75
C LEU A 73 2.64 -9.85 0.74
N LYS A 74 2.45 -11.18 0.64
CA LYS A 74 1.44 -11.84 -0.21
C LYS A 74 0.94 -13.12 0.45
N SER A 75 -0.36 -13.30 0.56
CA SER A 75 -1.01 -14.49 1.10
C SER A 75 -1.62 -15.30 -0.04
N ARG A 76 -1.19 -16.56 -0.21
CA ARG A 76 -1.68 -17.42 -1.29
C ARG A 76 -3.14 -17.79 -1.05
N ILE A 77 -3.95 -17.67 -2.11
CA ILE A 77 -5.34 -18.15 -2.09
C ILE A 77 -5.35 -19.64 -2.42
N TYR A 78 -6.09 -20.40 -1.62
CA TYR A 78 -6.39 -21.80 -1.84
C TYR A 78 -7.84 -21.95 -2.28
N LEU A 79 -8.07 -22.69 -3.35
CA LEU A 79 -9.41 -22.95 -3.90
C LEU A 79 -9.94 -24.30 -3.43
N GLN A 80 -11.19 -24.33 -2.94
CA GLN A 80 -11.86 -25.56 -2.56
C GLN A 80 -12.75 -26.05 -3.69
N LYS A 81 -12.52 -27.30 -4.15
CA LYS A 81 -13.38 -28.03 -5.10
C LYS A 81 -13.60 -29.45 -4.58
N LYS A 82 -14.86 -29.92 -4.60
CA LYS A 82 -15.24 -31.29 -4.15
C LYS A 82 -14.59 -31.66 -2.81
N GLY A 83 -14.68 -30.78 -1.80
CA GLY A 83 -14.13 -31.00 -0.47
C GLY A 83 -12.60 -30.85 -0.33
N LYS A 84 -11.84 -30.88 -1.40
CA LYS A 84 -10.37 -30.76 -1.43
C LYS A 84 -9.94 -29.31 -1.65
N THR A 85 -8.92 -28.85 -0.90
CA THR A 85 -8.37 -27.49 -1.00
C THR A 85 -7.00 -27.54 -1.67
N LYS A 86 -6.84 -26.84 -2.80
CA LYS A 86 -5.60 -26.77 -3.56
C LYS A 86 -5.07 -25.33 -3.66
N PRO A 87 -3.74 -25.12 -3.65
CA PRO A 87 -3.16 -23.80 -3.84
C PRO A 87 -3.46 -23.25 -5.24
N SER A 88 -3.73 -21.96 -5.35
CA SER A 88 -3.83 -21.25 -6.62
C SER A 88 -2.58 -20.38 -6.86
N ASN A 89 -2.50 -19.78 -8.06
CA ASN A 89 -1.47 -18.78 -8.38
C ASN A 89 -1.92 -17.33 -8.08
N THR A 90 -3.00 -17.19 -7.34
CA THR A 90 -3.53 -15.88 -6.92
C THR A 90 -3.18 -15.60 -5.47
N PHE A 91 -2.86 -14.34 -5.17
CA PHE A 91 -2.45 -13.93 -3.83
C PHE A 91 -3.21 -12.67 -3.40
N LEU A 92 -3.55 -12.59 -2.12
CA LEU A 92 -3.96 -11.32 -1.50
C LEU A 92 -2.71 -10.55 -1.07
N PRO A 93 -2.60 -9.25 -1.42
CA PRO A 93 -1.49 -8.41 -0.96
C PRO A 93 -1.62 -8.05 0.52
N PHE A 94 -0.51 -7.58 1.09
CA PHE A 94 -0.45 -6.98 2.42
C PHE A 94 -1.57 -5.93 2.60
N LEU A 95 -2.22 -5.93 3.75
CA LEU A 95 -3.38 -5.08 4.10
C LEU A 95 -4.66 -5.32 3.28
N SER A 96 -4.77 -6.44 2.56
CA SER A 96 -6.08 -6.90 2.12
C SER A 96 -6.96 -7.11 3.34
N GLU A 97 -8.17 -6.53 3.32
CA GLU A 97 -9.12 -6.63 4.41
C GLU A 97 -10.15 -7.72 4.10
N ILE A 98 -10.31 -8.66 5.02
CA ILE A 98 -11.15 -9.85 4.81
C ILE A 98 -12.16 -10.03 5.94
N GLU A 99 -13.29 -10.64 5.58
CA GLU A 99 -14.26 -11.20 6.50
C GLU A 99 -13.99 -12.69 6.65
N ILE A 100 -13.96 -13.22 7.88
CA ILE A 100 -13.81 -14.66 8.11
C ILE A 100 -15.20 -15.30 8.09
N LEU A 101 -15.47 -16.11 7.07
CA LEU A 101 -16.72 -16.84 6.91
C LEU A 101 -16.70 -18.21 7.61
N LYS A 102 -15.57 -18.91 7.53
CA LYS A 102 -15.34 -20.22 8.15
C LYS A 102 -13.88 -20.39 8.55
N ALA A 103 -13.61 -21.27 9.51
CA ALA A 103 -12.26 -21.61 9.94
C ALA A 103 -12.08 -23.12 10.00
N LYS A 104 -10.92 -23.63 9.52
CA LYS A 104 -10.48 -25.04 9.62
C LYS A 104 -9.00 -25.02 10.00
N LYS A 105 -8.61 -25.76 11.10
CA LYS A 105 -7.20 -25.84 11.52
C LYS A 105 -6.37 -24.59 11.17
N ASN A 106 -5.60 -24.64 10.07
CA ASN A 106 -4.65 -23.62 9.64
C ASN A 106 -5.18 -22.71 8.52
N LEU A 107 -6.42 -22.92 8.05
CA LEU A 107 -7.03 -22.15 6.97
C LEU A 107 -8.27 -21.41 7.43
N ILE A 108 -8.51 -20.24 6.83
CA ILE A 108 -9.74 -19.48 7.01
C ILE A 108 -10.34 -19.18 5.62
N MET A 109 -11.65 -19.29 5.51
CA MET A 109 -12.41 -18.97 4.32
C MET A 109 -12.85 -17.51 4.40
N PHE A 110 -12.46 -16.72 3.40
CA PHE A 110 -12.77 -15.27 3.32
C PHE A 110 -13.78 -14.94 2.20
N GLU A 111 -13.96 -15.86 1.29
CA GLU A 111 -14.93 -15.81 0.20
C GLU A 111 -15.32 -17.23 -0.15
N ASN A 112 -16.48 -17.44 -0.74
CA ASN A 112 -16.97 -18.80 -1.06
C ASN A 112 -15.90 -19.58 -1.84
N ASN A 113 -15.53 -20.75 -1.28
CA ASN A 113 -14.49 -21.64 -1.80
C ASN A 113 -13.07 -21.03 -1.89
N LYS A 114 -12.80 -19.87 -1.27
CA LYS A 114 -11.48 -19.23 -1.24
C LYS A 114 -10.96 -19.16 0.19
N TRP A 115 -9.78 -19.71 0.40
CA TRP A 115 -9.14 -19.87 1.68
C TRP A 115 -7.75 -19.27 1.69
N ILE A 116 -7.30 -18.79 2.84
CA ILE A 116 -5.92 -18.38 3.10
C ILE A 116 -5.44 -18.95 4.43
N LYS A 117 -4.14 -18.89 4.70
CA LYS A 117 -3.57 -19.39 5.95
C LYS A 117 -3.95 -18.49 7.13
N ARG A 118 -4.46 -19.06 8.22
CA ARG A 118 -4.83 -18.33 9.44
C ARG A 118 -3.69 -17.48 10.01
N LYS A 119 -2.46 -17.99 10.00
CA LYS A 119 -1.27 -17.30 10.52
C LYS A 119 -0.85 -16.06 9.73
N GLU A 120 -1.41 -15.86 8.53
CA GLU A 120 -1.10 -14.75 7.62
C GLU A 120 -2.05 -13.55 7.80
N VAL A 121 -2.95 -13.61 8.79
CA VAL A 121 -3.89 -12.53 9.09
C VAL A 121 -3.90 -12.17 10.58
N LEU A 122 -4.28 -10.93 10.86
CA LEU A 122 -4.54 -10.42 12.22
C LEU A 122 -5.88 -9.69 12.25
N PRO A 123 -6.50 -9.53 13.43
CA PRO A 123 -7.64 -8.64 13.59
C PRO A 123 -7.37 -7.27 12.99
N ILE A 124 -8.39 -6.66 12.38
CA ILE A 124 -8.24 -5.43 11.60
C ILE A 124 -7.76 -4.24 12.43
N ASP A 125 -8.08 -4.20 13.72
CA ASP A 125 -7.72 -3.16 14.69
C ASP A 125 -6.35 -3.36 15.32
N ARG A 126 -5.70 -4.53 15.12
CA ARG A 126 -4.35 -4.79 15.64
C ARG A 126 -3.37 -3.72 15.17
N LYS A 127 -2.63 -3.12 16.13
CA LYS A 127 -1.62 -2.09 15.89
C LYS A 127 -0.20 -2.68 15.89
N MET A 128 0.72 -1.96 15.26
CA MET A 128 2.15 -2.26 15.26
C MET A 128 2.95 -0.96 15.37
N ASN A 129 3.70 -0.81 16.44
CA ASN A 129 4.51 0.39 16.68
C ASN A 129 5.83 0.36 15.89
N ASP A 130 6.40 -0.83 15.68
CA ASP A 130 7.64 -0.95 14.91
C ASP A 130 7.37 -0.90 13.40
N PHE A 131 7.41 0.31 12.86
CA PHE A 131 7.24 0.55 11.43
C PHE A 131 8.29 -0.17 10.56
N SER A 132 9.48 -0.41 11.10
CA SER A 132 10.56 -1.01 10.33
C SER A 132 10.23 -2.44 9.86
N ARG A 133 9.44 -3.17 10.65
CA ARG A 133 8.95 -4.51 10.27
C ARG A 133 8.04 -4.44 9.04
N ILE A 134 7.17 -3.44 8.98
CA ILE A 134 6.26 -3.26 7.84
C ILE A 134 7.05 -2.90 6.59
N PHE A 135 7.95 -1.93 6.67
CA PHE A 135 8.71 -1.51 5.49
C PHE A 135 9.64 -2.59 4.96
N LYS A 136 10.28 -3.36 5.85
CA LYS A 136 11.15 -4.48 5.49
C LYS A 136 10.41 -5.63 4.81
N LEU A 137 9.09 -5.79 5.01
CA LEU A 137 8.30 -6.74 4.21
C LEU A 137 8.39 -6.47 2.72
N PHE A 138 8.55 -5.21 2.33
CA PHE A 138 8.64 -4.80 0.93
C PHE A 138 10.06 -4.76 0.37
N LEU A 139 11.07 -5.14 1.15
CA LEU A 139 12.47 -5.15 0.68
C LEU A 139 12.60 -6.00 -0.60
N ASN A 140 13.28 -5.43 -1.62
CA ASN A 140 13.40 -5.97 -2.97
C ASN A 140 12.07 -6.05 -3.78
N CYS A 141 10.94 -5.59 -3.24
CA CYS A 141 9.73 -5.44 -4.03
C CYS A 141 10.00 -4.47 -5.21
N PRO A 142 9.51 -4.76 -6.43
CA PRO A 142 9.71 -3.87 -7.56
C PRO A 142 9.16 -2.46 -7.31
N TYR A 143 9.87 -1.44 -7.80
CA TYR A 143 9.30 -0.10 -7.88
C TYR A 143 8.26 -0.05 -8.99
N ARG A 144 7.08 0.47 -8.68
CA ARG A 144 6.04 0.72 -9.66
C ARG A 144 5.30 2.00 -9.31
N TRP A 145 5.33 2.97 -10.20
CA TRP A 145 4.54 4.19 -10.06
C TRP A 145 3.05 3.86 -9.90
N GLY A 146 2.40 4.44 -8.90
CA GLY A 146 1.00 4.15 -8.56
C GLY A 146 0.77 2.81 -7.86
N GLY A 147 1.81 1.99 -7.68
CA GLY A 147 1.70 0.67 -7.06
C GLY A 147 1.49 0.71 -5.55
N LYS A 148 0.75 -0.29 -5.04
CA LYS A 148 0.44 -0.47 -3.60
C LYS A 148 0.53 -1.94 -3.17
N SER A 149 1.24 -2.79 -3.89
CA SER A 149 1.23 -4.24 -3.63
C SER A 149 2.61 -4.88 -3.83
N TYR A 150 2.70 -6.18 -3.56
CA TYR A 150 3.88 -7.01 -3.84
C TYR A 150 4.29 -7.03 -5.32
N MET A 151 3.37 -6.70 -6.24
CA MET A 151 3.66 -6.60 -7.68
C MET A 151 4.39 -5.31 -8.06
N GLY A 152 4.55 -4.42 -7.12
CA GLY A 152 5.26 -3.16 -7.22
C GLY A 152 4.63 -2.09 -6.32
N ILE A 153 5.48 -1.26 -5.74
CA ILE A 153 5.11 -0.19 -4.82
C ILE A 153 5.92 1.07 -5.10
N ASP A 154 5.31 2.26 -4.98
CA ASP A 154 6.05 3.51 -5.03
C ASP A 154 6.44 4.04 -3.63
N CYS A 155 7.20 5.12 -3.60
CA CYS A 155 7.77 5.66 -2.37
C CYS A 155 6.69 6.14 -1.37
N SER A 156 5.66 6.82 -1.85
CA SER A 156 4.58 7.33 -1.00
C SER A 156 3.67 6.22 -0.49
N ALA A 157 3.38 5.21 -1.32
CA ALA A 157 2.62 4.04 -0.89
C ALA A 157 3.36 3.23 0.18
N LEU A 158 4.69 3.09 0.07
CA LEU A 158 5.48 2.38 1.07
C LEU A 158 5.29 3.00 2.47
N ILE A 159 5.40 4.33 2.58
CA ILE A 159 5.16 5.02 3.86
C ILE A 159 3.72 4.86 4.31
N GLN A 160 2.77 4.95 3.38
CA GLN A 160 1.34 4.81 3.64
C GLN A 160 0.99 3.44 4.26
N MET A 161 1.72 2.35 3.94
CA MET A 161 1.46 1.01 4.49
C MET A 161 1.49 0.98 6.02
N TYR A 162 2.42 1.68 6.65
CA TYR A 162 2.49 1.77 8.12
C TYR A 162 1.28 2.48 8.72
N TYR A 163 0.92 3.63 8.17
CA TYR A 163 -0.23 4.40 8.66
C TYR A 163 -1.52 3.62 8.46
N LYS A 164 -1.70 3.01 7.30
CA LYS A 164 -2.87 2.18 6.98
C LYS A 164 -2.96 0.95 7.90
N PHE A 165 -1.84 0.26 8.17
CA PHE A 165 -1.81 -0.85 9.12
C PHE A 165 -2.37 -0.43 10.48
N ASN A 166 -2.03 0.77 10.93
CA ASN A 166 -2.45 1.34 12.21
C ASN A 166 -3.79 2.08 12.14
N ARG A 167 -4.51 2.01 11.00
CA ARG A 167 -5.79 2.70 10.77
C ARG A 167 -5.69 4.22 10.98
N LYS A 168 -4.54 4.80 10.66
CA LYS A 168 -4.30 6.24 10.68
C LYS A 168 -4.35 6.76 9.26
N PHE A 169 -5.06 7.86 9.05
CA PHE A 169 -5.09 8.54 7.76
C PHE A 169 -3.68 8.96 7.33
N PHE A 170 -3.34 8.73 6.06
CA PHE A 170 -2.16 9.27 5.43
C PHE A 170 -2.40 9.42 3.93
N PRO A 171 -2.10 10.59 3.31
CA PRO A 171 -2.38 10.84 1.91
C PRO A 171 -1.66 9.88 0.98
N ARG A 172 -2.19 9.73 -0.25
CA ARG A 172 -1.60 8.86 -1.27
C ARG A 172 -0.29 9.43 -1.84
N ASP A 173 -0.26 10.72 -2.13
CA ASP A 173 0.83 11.35 -2.86
C ASP A 173 1.78 12.13 -1.96
N THR A 174 3.08 12.16 -2.33
CA THR A 174 4.13 12.87 -1.57
C THR A 174 3.83 14.35 -1.39
N ILE A 175 3.20 14.99 -2.38
CA ILE A 175 2.84 16.41 -2.34
C ILE A 175 1.85 16.75 -1.20
N ASP A 176 1.03 15.79 -0.81
CA ASP A 176 0.10 15.94 0.31
C ASP A 176 0.67 15.36 1.61
N GLN A 177 1.43 14.26 1.52
CA GLN A 177 2.12 13.68 2.67
C GLN A 177 3.04 14.70 3.37
N ILE A 178 3.77 15.51 2.60
CA ILE A 178 4.69 16.52 3.14
C ILE A 178 3.98 17.59 3.97
N LYS A 179 2.66 17.79 3.79
CA LYS A 179 1.86 18.81 4.48
C LYS A 179 1.31 18.32 5.83
N ILE A 180 1.32 17.01 6.12
CA ILE A 180 0.62 16.40 7.27
C ILE A 180 1.14 16.90 8.62
N LYS A 181 2.45 17.12 8.74
CA LYS A 181 3.06 17.58 9.99
C LYS A 181 3.99 18.76 9.73
N LYS A 182 4.16 19.59 10.76
CA LYS A 182 5.28 20.53 10.84
C LYS A 182 6.60 19.75 10.88
N GLY A 183 7.68 20.33 10.37
CA GLY A 183 8.98 19.65 10.33
C GLY A 183 10.11 20.60 9.99
N TYR A 184 11.29 20.05 9.82
CA TYR A 184 12.55 20.77 9.60
C TYR A 184 12.98 20.63 8.12
N LYS A 185 13.64 21.65 7.57
CA LYS A 185 14.28 21.55 6.24
C LYS A 185 15.62 20.83 6.33
N ILE A 186 16.34 21.02 7.42
CA ILE A 186 17.68 20.48 7.64
C ILE A 186 17.73 19.94 9.08
N LYS A 187 18.41 18.81 9.26
CA LYS A 187 18.75 18.27 10.58
C LYS A 187 20.26 18.02 10.65
N LYS A 188 20.87 18.31 11.81
CA LYS A 188 22.27 17.99 12.09
C LYS A 188 22.50 16.46 12.18
N SER A 189 21.52 15.74 12.71
CA SER A 189 21.54 14.28 12.82
C SER A 189 20.18 13.68 12.53
N TYR A 190 20.17 12.50 11.92
CA TYR A 190 18.96 11.72 11.66
C TYR A 190 18.74 10.70 12.77
N SER A 191 17.49 10.28 12.94
CA SER A 191 17.13 9.24 13.91
C SER A 191 16.05 8.32 13.34
N LYS A 192 15.90 7.13 13.95
CA LYS A 192 14.86 6.16 13.58
C LYS A 192 13.49 6.84 13.51
N GLY A 193 12.79 6.69 12.38
CA GLY A 193 11.45 7.23 12.13
C GLY A 193 11.43 8.66 11.58
N ASP A 194 12.57 9.27 11.27
CA ASP A 194 12.56 10.50 10.48
C ASP A 194 12.13 10.17 9.05
N ILE A 195 11.12 10.87 8.56
CA ILE A 195 10.66 10.79 7.17
C ILE A 195 11.26 11.97 6.42
N ILE A 196 12.01 11.69 5.36
CA ILE A 196 12.70 12.70 4.55
C ILE A 196 11.92 12.88 3.25
N PHE A 197 11.56 14.11 2.93
CA PHE A 197 10.83 14.47 1.71
C PHE A 197 11.69 15.30 0.76
N TRP A 198 11.63 14.92 -0.51
CA TRP A 198 12.04 15.71 -1.67
C TRP A 198 10.81 16.06 -2.51
N ASN A 199 10.97 16.80 -3.56
CA ASN A 199 9.90 16.98 -4.54
C ASN A 199 9.62 15.66 -5.27
N GLY A 200 8.44 15.09 -5.07
CA GLY A 200 8.04 13.82 -5.70
C GLY A 200 8.68 12.56 -5.12
N HIS A 201 9.45 12.65 -4.01
CA HIS A 201 10.07 11.48 -3.39
C HIS A 201 10.02 11.53 -1.87
N VAL A 202 10.02 10.34 -1.25
CA VAL A 202 10.02 10.18 0.21
C VAL A 202 10.78 8.92 0.63
N ALA A 203 11.46 9.01 1.77
CA ALA A 203 12.17 7.90 2.42
C ALA A 203 11.97 7.96 3.94
N VAL A 204 12.21 6.85 4.65
CA VAL A 204 12.14 6.80 6.10
C VAL A 204 13.44 6.25 6.69
N CYS A 205 13.95 6.90 7.73
CA CYS A 205 15.15 6.48 8.44
C CYS A 205 14.87 5.27 9.33
N LEU A 206 15.62 4.18 9.13
CA LEU A 206 15.59 2.99 9.98
C LEU A 206 16.43 3.18 11.25
N ASN A 207 17.45 4.01 11.17
CA ASN A 207 18.33 4.45 12.26
C ASN A 207 19.01 5.78 11.87
N ASN A 208 20.09 6.13 12.55
CA ASN A 208 20.84 7.37 12.30
C ASN A 208 21.72 7.33 11.02
N ARG A 209 21.91 6.17 10.39
CA ARG A 209 22.78 5.98 9.21
C ARG A 209 22.02 5.51 7.97
N MET A 210 20.97 4.72 8.14
CA MET A 210 20.29 3.99 7.06
C MET A 210 18.83 4.42 6.93
N LEU A 211 18.37 4.53 5.68
CA LEU A 211 16.97 4.73 5.32
C LEU A 211 16.48 3.60 4.43
N ILE A 212 15.16 3.46 4.32
CA ILE A 212 14.48 2.59 3.37
C ILE A 212 13.53 3.40 2.49
N HIS A 213 13.50 3.11 1.21
CA HIS A 213 12.60 3.73 0.25
C HIS A 213 12.31 2.83 -0.96
N ALA A 214 11.18 3.04 -1.62
CA ALA A 214 10.97 2.53 -2.97
C ALA A 214 11.60 3.54 -3.94
N TYR A 215 12.68 3.14 -4.64
CA TYR A 215 13.50 4.06 -5.42
C TYR A 215 13.45 3.75 -6.92
N GLY A 216 12.81 4.64 -7.67
CA GLY A 216 12.59 4.48 -9.11
C GLY A 216 13.85 4.21 -9.92
N PRO A 217 14.96 4.97 -9.76
CA PRO A 217 16.21 4.72 -10.48
C PRO A 217 16.82 3.34 -10.23
N ARG A 218 16.59 2.74 -9.06
CA ARG A 218 17.02 1.37 -8.72
C ARG A 218 15.92 0.32 -8.91
N LYS A 219 14.74 0.71 -9.39
CA LYS A 219 13.59 -0.14 -9.75
C LYS A 219 13.09 -1.05 -8.62
N LYS A 220 13.39 -0.74 -7.36
CA LYS A 220 12.97 -1.57 -6.21
C LYS A 220 12.97 -0.82 -4.88
N VAL A 221 12.39 -1.47 -3.87
CA VAL A 221 12.55 -1.08 -2.45
C VAL A 221 13.91 -1.55 -1.95
N LEU A 222 14.68 -0.64 -1.37
CA LEU A 222 16.01 -0.95 -0.85
C LEU A 222 16.38 -0.08 0.35
N ILE A 223 17.42 -0.54 1.06
CA ILE A 223 18.02 0.20 2.16
C ILE A 223 19.30 0.86 1.67
N MET A 224 19.46 2.14 1.96
CA MET A 224 20.65 2.93 1.58
C MET A 224 21.14 3.78 2.74
N GLN A 225 22.40 4.21 2.68
CA GLN A 225 22.93 5.20 3.63
C GLN A 225 22.28 6.57 3.39
N ILE A 226 21.88 7.24 4.47
CA ILE A 226 21.14 8.53 4.39
C ILE A 226 21.96 9.57 3.64
N LYS A 227 23.23 9.79 4.03
CA LYS A 227 24.10 10.80 3.39
C LYS A 227 24.28 10.52 1.91
N ASN A 228 24.59 9.27 1.53
CA ASN A 228 24.76 8.89 0.13
C ASN A 228 23.47 9.07 -0.67
N THR A 229 22.31 8.74 -0.11
CA THR A 229 21.02 8.90 -0.78
C THR A 229 20.72 10.37 -1.06
N ILE A 230 20.95 11.25 -0.09
CA ILE A 230 20.76 12.70 -0.25
C ILE A 230 21.69 13.24 -1.36
N ASN A 231 22.95 12.85 -1.35
CA ASN A 231 23.92 13.26 -2.36
C ASN A 231 23.56 12.74 -3.75
N ILE A 232 23.23 11.46 -3.89
CA ILE A 232 22.82 10.87 -5.18
C ILE A 232 21.59 11.59 -5.73
N ILE A 233 20.55 11.80 -4.94
CA ILE A 233 19.33 12.49 -5.38
C ILE A 233 19.64 13.94 -5.77
N GLN A 234 20.51 14.64 -5.03
CA GLN A 234 20.93 15.99 -5.37
C GLN A 234 21.70 16.02 -6.70
N GLN A 235 22.62 15.10 -6.92
CA GLN A 235 23.48 15.06 -8.12
C GLN A 235 22.70 14.59 -9.37
N THR A 236 21.83 13.57 -9.23
CA THR A 236 21.17 12.95 -10.40
C THR A 236 19.84 13.58 -10.77
N ALA A 237 19.15 14.20 -9.83
CA ALA A 237 17.82 14.78 -10.04
C ALA A 237 17.74 16.28 -9.67
N ASN A 238 18.82 16.88 -9.17
CA ASN A 238 18.88 18.25 -8.65
C ASN A 238 17.79 18.54 -7.59
N LEU A 239 17.48 17.57 -6.75
CA LEU A 239 16.46 17.67 -5.71
C LEU A 239 17.09 17.83 -4.33
N LYS A 240 16.81 18.96 -3.67
CA LYS A 240 17.16 19.18 -2.26
C LYS A 240 16.09 18.63 -1.33
N VAL A 241 16.49 18.25 -0.11
CA VAL A 241 15.54 17.90 0.96
C VAL A 241 14.61 19.08 1.21
N LYS A 242 13.32 18.82 1.16
CA LYS A 242 12.25 19.83 1.35
C LYS A 242 11.77 19.89 2.78
N LYS A 243 11.61 18.73 3.42
CA LYS A 243 11.07 18.62 4.77
C LYS A 243 11.45 17.30 5.42
N ILE A 244 11.57 17.32 6.73
CA ILE A 244 11.80 16.15 7.58
C ILE A 244 10.85 16.25 8.76
N TYR A 245 10.11 15.18 9.04
CA TYR A 245 9.34 15.07 10.28
C TYR A 245 9.31 13.62 10.80
N LYS A 246 8.88 13.42 12.03
CA LYS A 246 8.80 12.10 12.68
C LYS A 246 7.55 11.34 12.27
N ILE A 247 7.69 10.03 12.02
CA ILE A 247 6.60 9.11 11.73
C ILE A 247 5.55 9.06 12.85
#